data_b8b574329b8086371d798992172352c1
#
_entry.id   b8b574329b8086371d798992172352c1
#
_cell.length_a   1.000
_cell.length_b   1.000
_cell.length_c   1.000
_cell.angle_alpha   90.00
_cell.angle_beta   90.00
_cell.angle_gamma   90.00
#
_symmetry.space_group_name_H-M   'P 1'
#
loop_
_entity.id
_entity.type
_entity.pdbx_description
1 polymer ?
#
loop_
_entity_poly.entity_id
_entity_poly.type
_entity_poly.pdbx_seq_one_letter_code
_entity_poly.pdbx_strand_id
1 'polypeptide(L)'
;MLHFSPLEQVIIKKVKVNNLANLYITEASAGATTGFSYRFYLYDVTKDDKAFMASLENDHQPFMITTDKDALKKVENNAIYLPVKGTIYTFHSPADYLAGGSIYSVPVYLTASPY
;
A
#
# COMPACT_ATOMS: atom_id res chain seq x y z
N MET A 1 -10.95 30.78 1.99
CA MET A 1 -11.08 29.35 1.75
C MET A 1 -9.93 28.59 2.38
N LEU A 2 -10.23 27.54 3.10
CA LEU A 2 -9.18 26.72 3.68
C LEU A 2 -8.56 25.82 2.62
N HIS A 3 -7.26 25.87 2.55
CA HIS A 3 -6.48 25.01 1.70
C HIS A 3 -5.79 23.97 2.60
N PHE A 4 -6.14 22.73 2.42
CA PHE A 4 -5.40 21.65 3.03
C PHE A 4 -4.39 21.16 2.00
N SER A 5 -3.13 21.12 2.40
CA SER A 5 -2.13 20.47 1.56
C SER A 5 -2.54 19.01 1.41
N PRO A 6 -2.72 18.50 0.19
CA PRO A 6 -3.02 17.10 0.05
C PRO A 6 -1.86 16.26 0.58
N LEU A 7 -2.20 15.06 1.04
CA LEU A 7 -1.17 14.10 1.41
C LEU A 7 -0.34 13.79 0.17
N GLU A 8 0.95 14.07 0.24
CA GLU A 8 1.85 13.77 -0.85
C GLU A 8 2.33 12.33 -0.74
N GLN A 9 2.23 11.59 -1.83
CA GLN A 9 2.66 10.21 -1.90
C GLN A 9 3.57 9.99 -3.11
N VAL A 10 4.63 9.22 -2.89
CA VAL A 10 5.58 8.84 -3.92
C VAL A 10 5.71 7.32 -3.91
N ILE A 11 5.65 6.70 -5.07
CA ILE A 11 5.88 5.26 -5.18
C ILE A 11 7.35 4.98 -4.88
N ILE A 12 7.61 4.16 -3.87
CA ILE A 12 8.98 3.75 -3.53
C ILE A 12 9.25 2.29 -3.88
N LYS A 13 8.20 1.49 -4.10
CA LYS A 13 8.36 0.08 -4.44
C LYS A 13 7.15 -0.42 -5.19
N LYS A 14 7.40 -1.33 -6.14
CA LYS A 14 6.37 -1.99 -6.93
C LYS A 14 6.78 -3.43 -7.12
N VAL A 15 5.93 -4.36 -6.71
CA VAL A 15 6.22 -5.80 -6.77
C VAL A 15 5.03 -6.53 -7.35
N LYS A 16 5.27 -7.42 -8.31
CA LYS A 16 4.22 -8.25 -8.86
C LYS A 16 3.80 -9.30 -7.80
N VAL A 17 2.51 -9.36 -7.52
CA VAL A 17 1.95 -10.32 -6.57
C VAL A 17 1.49 -11.58 -7.28
N ASN A 18 0.77 -11.40 -8.39
CA ASN A 18 0.27 -12.48 -9.22
C ASN A 18 0.04 -11.94 -10.63
N ASN A 19 -0.64 -12.70 -11.48
CA ASN A 19 -0.89 -12.27 -12.86
C ASN A 19 -1.92 -11.13 -12.97
N LEU A 20 -2.58 -10.77 -11.88
CA LEU A 20 -3.66 -9.78 -11.87
C LEU A 20 -3.30 -8.49 -11.14
N ALA A 21 -2.38 -8.53 -10.18
CA ALA A 21 -2.11 -7.39 -9.33
C ALA A 21 -0.63 -7.17 -9.02
N ASN A 22 -0.28 -5.89 -8.89
CA ASN A 22 0.98 -5.44 -8.30
C ASN A 22 0.73 -4.90 -6.91
N LEU A 23 1.71 -5.08 -6.04
CA LEU A 23 1.79 -4.40 -4.76
C LEU A 23 2.54 -3.09 -4.97
N TYR A 24 1.94 -1.98 -4.53
CA TYR A 24 2.57 -0.68 -4.53
C TYR A 24 2.82 -0.25 -3.09
N ILE A 25 4.00 0.26 -2.83
CA ILE A 25 4.32 0.89 -1.55
C ILE A 25 4.63 2.34 -1.85
N THR A 26 3.91 3.24 -1.17
CA THR A 26 4.17 4.68 -1.27
C THR A 26 4.73 5.20 0.04
N GLU A 27 5.58 6.23 -0.07
CA GLU A 27 5.99 7.05 1.05
C GLU A 27 5.09 8.26 1.07
N ALA A 28 4.45 8.51 2.19
CA ALA A 28 3.48 9.58 2.33
C ALA A 28 3.93 10.61 3.35
N SER A 29 3.75 11.89 3.01
CA SER A 29 4.10 13.02 3.86
C SER A 29 2.95 14.01 3.89
N ALA A 30 2.55 14.41 5.10
CA ALA A 30 1.48 15.40 5.30
C ALA A 30 2.01 16.78 5.65
N GLY A 31 3.33 16.98 5.60
CA GLY A 31 3.94 18.26 5.90
C GLY A 31 5.32 18.10 6.51
N ALA A 32 6.02 19.23 6.64
CA ALA A 32 7.43 19.25 7.04
C ALA A 32 7.66 18.84 8.51
N THR A 33 6.64 18.93 9.35
CA THR A 33 6.76 18.64 10.78
C THR A 33 6.29 17.25 11.17
N THR A 34 5.64 16.53 10.24
CA THR A 34 5.20 15.17 10.47
C THR A 34 6.17 14.21 9.79
N GLY A 35 6.37 13.05 10.41
CA GLY A 35 7.19 12.02 9.82
C GLY A 35 6.52 11.39 8.59
N PHE A 36 7.23 10.47 7.98
CA PHE A 36 6.71 9.73 6.85
C PHE A 36 5.90 8.53 7.32
N SER A 37 4.88 8.19 6.54
CA SER A 37 4.19 6.91 6.66
C SER A 37 4.32 6.17 5.34
N TYR A 38 4.17 4.86 5.41
CA TYR A 38 4.30 3.99 4.25
C TYR A 38 2.98 3.27 4.05
N ARG A 39 2.44 3.35 2.83
CA ARG A 39 1.11 2.88 2.48
C ARG A 39 1.22 1.78 1.45
N PHE A 40 0.50 0.69 1.69
CA PHE A 40 0.57 -0.54 0.91
C PHE A 40 -0.76 -0.74 0.19
N TYR A 41 -0.69 -0.90 -1.13
CA TYR A 41 -1.87 -1.02 -1.99
C TYR A 41 -1.72 -2.18 -2.95
N LEU A 42 -2.85 -2.75 -3.36
CA LEU A 42 -2.90 -3.65 -4.50
C LEU A 42 -3.60 -2.95 -5.65
N TYR A 43 -3.08 -3.15 -6.86
CA TYR A 43 -3.65 -2.51 -8.04
C TYR A 43 -3.50 -3.40 -9.26
N ASP A 44 -4.43 -3.26 -10.20
CA ASP A 44 -4.51 -4.01 -11.44
C ASP A 44 -3.20 -3.95 -12.23
N VAL A 45 -2.64 -5.10 -12.54
CA VAL A 45 -1.35 -5.20 -13.23
C VAL A 45 -1.39 -4.62 -14.66
N THR A 46 -2.58 -4.54 -15.27
CA THR A 46 -2.74 -3.98 -16.62
C THR A 46 -2.73 -2.45 -16.63
N LYS A 47 -2.74 -1.83 -15.47
CA LYS A 47 -2.74 -0.38 -15.32
C LYS A 47 -1.33 0.11 -14.98
N ASP A 48 -1.02 1.33 -15.43
CA ASP A 48 0.30 1.90 -15.18
C ASP A 48 0.37 2.69 -13.86
N ASP A 49 1.56 3.18 -13.54
CA ASP A 49 1.80 3.92 -12.31
C ASP A 49 1.00 5.21 -12.27
N LYS A 50 0.79 5.85 -13.42
CA LYS A 50 0.00 7.07 -13.51
C LYS A 50 -1.46 6.80 -13.14
N ALA A 51 -2.02 5.69 -13.63
CA ALA A 51 -3.38 5.28 -13.28
C ALA A 51 -3.48 4.95 -11.80
N PHE A 52 -2.47 4.28 -11.24
CA PHE A 52 -2.42 4.00 -9.81
C PHE A 52 -2.44 5.31 -9.00
N MET A 53 -1.56 6.25 -9.32
CA MET A 53 -1.51 7.52 -8.60
C MET A 53 -2.82 8.30 -8.70
N ALA A 54 -3.47 8.28 -9.86
CA ALA A 54 -4.77 8.91 -10.02
C ALA A 54 -5.84 8.24 -9.16
N SER A 55 -5.76 6.92 -8.96
CA SER A 55 -6.71 6.21 -8.12
C SER A 55 -6.68 6.67 -6.67
N LEU A 56 -5.53 7.15 -6.19
CA LEU A 56 -5.39 7.63 -4.81
C LEU A 56 -6.26 8.87 -4.55
N GLU A 57 -6.54 9.66 -5.58
CA GLU A 57 -7.41 10.82 -5.49
C GLU A 57 -8.89 10.43 -5.54
N ASN A 58 -9.19 9.18 -5.89
CA ASN A 58 -10.53 8.63 -5.96
C ASN A 58 -10.80 7.65 -4.82
N ASP A 59 -10.21 7.95 -3.65
CA ASP A 59 -10.47 7.22 -2.41
C ASP A 59 -9.99 5.77 -2.41
N HIS A 60 -8.91 5.49 -3.14
CA HIS A 60 -8.27 4.19 -3.08
C HIS A 60 -7.49 4.06 -1.77
N GLN A 61 -8.00 3.25 -0.85
CA GLN A 61 -7.44 3.11 0.48
C GLN A 61 -6.36 2.03 0.54
N PRO A 62 -5.30 2.25 1.32
CA PRO A 62 -4.28 1.22 1.51
C PRO A 62 -4.80 0.09 2.40
N PHE A 63 -4.25 -1.11 2.23
CA PHE A 63 -4.55 -2.20 3.16
C PHE A 63 -3.64 -2.16 4.39
N MET A 64 -2.57 -1.41 4.35
CA MET A 64 -1.73 -1.17 5.52
C MET A 64 -1.09 0.22 5.47
N ILE A 65 -1.03 0.86 6.63
CA ILE A 65 -0.27 2.09 6.85
C ILE A 65 0.65 1.85 8.04
N THR A 66 1.93 2.07 7.86
CA THR A 66 2.94 1.83 8.90
C THR A 66 4.08 2.84 8.83
N THR A 67 4.87 2.93 9.88
CA THR A 67 6.10 3.70 9.90
C THR A 67 7.29 2.94 9.31
N ASP A 68 7.14 1.64 9.04
CA ASP A 68 8.23 0.78 8.58
C ASP A 68 8.26 0.69 7.05
N LYS A 69 9.23 1.37 6.43
CA LYS A 69 9.37 1.33 4.97
C LYS A 69 9.83 -0.02 4.44
N ASP A 70 10.44 -0.84 5.27
CA ASP A 70 11.04 -2.13 4.90
C ASP A 70 10.18 -3.30 5.36
N ALA A 71 8.89 -3.08 5.55
CA ALA A 71 7.99 -4.10 6.08
C ALA A 71 7.78 -5.29 5.15
N LEU A 72 7.97 -5.11 3.85
CA LEU A 72 7.76 -6.21 2.91
C LEU A 72 8.95 -7.16 2.93
N LYS A 73 8.71 -8.41 3.35
CA LYS A 73 9.72 -9.45 3.31
C LYS A 73 9.70 -10.20 1.98
N LYS A 74 8.52 -10.67 1.60
CA LYS A 74 8.36 -11.44 0.37
C LYS A 74 6.91 -11.49 -0.09
N VAL A 75 6.76 -11.80 -1.37
CA VAL A 75 5.49 -12.18 -1.96
C VAL A 75 5.70 -13.59 -2.52
N GLU A 76 4.90 -14.53 -2.08
CA GLU A 76 5.07 -15.94 -2.43
C GLU A 76 3.73 -16.66 -2.41
N ASN A 77 3.47 -17.50 -3.41
CA ASN A 77 2.25 -18.30 -3.49
C ASN A 77 0.97 -17.45 -3.35
N ASN A 78 0.95 -16.30 -4.03
CA ASN A 78 -0.19 -15.38 -4.00
C ASN A 78 -0.51 -14.89 -2.58
N ALA A 79 0.51 -14.71 -1.76
CA ALA A 79 0.38 -14.19 -0.40
C ALA A 79 1.47 -13.15 -0.14
N ILE A 80 1.19 -12.21 0.75
CA ILE A 80 2.09 -11.13 1.10
C ILE A 80 2.52 -11.34 2.56
N TYR A 81 3.84 -11.26 2.81
CA TYR A 81 4.41 -11.46 4.15
C TYR A 81 5.05 -10.18 4.65
N LEU A 82 4.52 -9.67 5.75
CA LEU A 82 4.88 -8.37 6.30
C LEU A 82 5.36 -8.49 7.76
N PRO A 83 6.66 -8.70 8.00
CA PRO A 83 7.22 -8.58 9.35
C PRO A 83 7.47 -7.10 9.64
N VAL A 84 6.52 -6.44 10.27
CA VAL A 84 6.55 -5.00 10.51
C VAL A 84 7.27 -4.69 11.81
N LYS A 85 8.20 -3.74 11.75
CA LYS A 85 8.86 -3.15 12.92
C LYS A 85 8.41 -1.71 13.03
N GLY A 86 7.85 -1.34 14.19
CA GLY A 86 7.36 0.01 14.40
C GLY A 86 5.85 0.08 14.55
N THR A 87 5.29 1.22 14.19
CA THR A 87 3.86 1.47 14.37
C THR A 87 3.06 1.06 13.15
N ILE A 88 1.93 0.42 13.40
CA ILE A 88 0.93 0.10 12.38
C ILE A 88 -0.30 0.96 12.68
N TYR A 89 -0.66 1.84 11.74
CA TYR A 89 -1.83 2.70 11.90
C TYR A 89 -3.10 2.04 11.41
N THR A 90 -2.99 1.26 10.34
CA THR A 90 -4.13 0.62 9.68
C THR A 90 -3.66 -0.70 9.09
N PHE A 91 -4.51 -1.73 9.21
CA PHE A 91 -4.22 -3.02 8.59
C PHE A 91 -5.52 -3.76 8.30
N HIS A 92 -5.65 -4.25 7.07
CA HIS A 92 -6.78 -5.06 6.62
C HIS A 92 -6.28 -6.31 5.93
N SER A 93 -6.80 -7.46 6.31
CA SER A 93 -6.51 -8.74 5.66
C SER A 93 -7.79 -9.57 5.58
N PRO A 94 -8.06 -10.19 4.43
CA PRO A 94 -7.26 -10.13 3.20
C PRO A 94 -7.29 -8.75 2.56
N ALA A 95 -6.33 -8.50 1.68
CA ALA A 95 -6.29 -7.28 0.89
C ALA A 95 -7.08 -7.51 -0.40
N ASP A 96 -8.05 -6.65 -0.65
CA ASP A 96 -8.92 -6.75 -1.82
C ASP A 96 -8.43 -5.83 -2.93
N TYR A 97 -8.66 -6.24 -4.17
CA TYR A 97 -8.36 -5.39 -5.33
C TYR A 97 -9.31 -5.71 -6.48
N LEU A 98 -9.47 -4.72 -7.35
CA LEU A 98 -10.30 -4.82 -8.54
C LEU A 98 -9.40 -5.08 -9.76
N ALA A 99 -9.73 -6.09 -10.54
CA ALA A 99 -9.03 -6.36 -11.80
C ALA A 99 -10.03 -6.91 -12.82
N GLY A 100 -10.07 -6.30 -13.99
CA GLY A 100 -10.97 -6.73 -15.06
C GLY A 100 -12.45 -6.72 -14.68
N GLY A 101 -12.87 -5.84 -13.79
CA GLY A 101 -14.26 -5.73 -13.36
C GLY A 101 -14.65 -6.70 -12.24
N SER A 102 -13.72 -7.51 -11.74
CA SER A 102 -13.97 -8.47 -10.66
C SER A 102 -13.13 -8.12 -9.44
N ILE A 103 -13.65 -8.46 -8.25
CA ILE A 103 -12.94 -8.25 -7.00
C ILE A 103 -12.26 -9.53 -6.58
N TYR A 104 -10.98 -9.43 -6.26
CA TYR A 104 -10.13 -10.53 -5.80
C TYR A 104 -9.53 -10.19 -4.45
N SER A 105 -9.06 -11.20 -3.74
CA SER A 105 -8.41 -11.03 -2.45
C SER A 105 -7.07 -11.74 -2.40
N VAL A 106 -6.13 -11.15 -1.66
CA VAL A 106 -4.82 -11.73 -1.40
C VAL A 106 -4.64 -11.82 0.11
N PRO A 107 -4.28 -13.00 0.65
CA PRO A 107 -4.00 -13.10 2.08
C PRO A 107 -2.71 -12.33 2.42
N VAL A 108 -2.75 -11.63 3.56
CA VAL A 108 -1.62 -10.86 4.05
C VAL A 108 -1.29 -11.38 5.44
N TYR A 109 -0.06 -11.85 5.60
CA TYR A 109 0.43 -12.36 6.88
C TYR A 109 1.30 -11.32 7.55
N LEU A 110 0.80 -10.81 8.65
CA LEU A 110 1.44 -9.76 9.41
C LEU A 110 2.03 -10.33 10.69
N THR A 111 3.31 -10.03 10.93
CA THR A 111 3.89 -10.15 12.25
C THR A 111 4.35 -8.77 12.68
N ALA A 112 4.04 -8.39 13.91
CA ALA A 112 4.38 -7.07 14.42
C ALA A 112 5.42 -7.19 15.53
N SER A 113 6.39 -6.28 15.49
CA SER A 113 7.43 -6.20 16.50
C SER A 113 7.65 -4.72 16.83
N PRO A 114 7.81 -4.36 18.11
CA PRO A 114 8.04 -2.97 18.48
C PRO A 114 9.44 -2.49 18.13
N TYR A 115 10.34 -3.38 17.75
CA TYR A 115 11.73 -3.03 17.46
C TYR A 115 12.19 -3.47 16.10
#